data_3df6c622cd37059bb7037d01c001ab07
#
_entry.id   3df6c622cd37059bb7037d01c001ab07
#
_cell.length_a   1.000
_cell.length_b   1.000
_cell.length_c   1.000
_cell.angle_alpha   90.00
_cell.angle_beta   90.00
_cell.angle_gamma   90.00
#
_symmetry.space_group_name_H-M   'P 1'
#
loop_
_entity.id
_entity.type
_entity.pdbx_description
1 polymer ?
#
loop_
_entity_poly.entity_id
_entity_poly.type
_entity_poly.pdbx_seq_one_letter_code
_entity_poly.pdbx_strand_id
1 'polypeptide(L)'
;MKKLILLILISVTINVSQFAQNIKYDDALQVAKNKIILLGNDNSHSIFGDIQIFEKKASQPLFFVFNLKPAGYIVVTSRKDLPPVIAYSFENNYNADNSLQNPLKELLISDIEARIASVGTLHKNTIEKIKQEWENLLIGINDSKTIFQQWPEEGTTSTGGWLETNWTQSYPYNKYCPIDPVTSQRSYVGCPATAMAQIVNYYEAINSTKFTDDDDYYHSYAGRNFWIDDDYEEYGFLSFPIINIFLESIANKYEVINQLTNDEKAALSFACGVAARQVFTSEGSGTFGVNQALDAYMRFGYNEAVLLDDSDTNMFSVMSQNIMEARPIHFAVVNQQWNSGHNVVVDGYNTDNYYHVNFGWGGSYNGWYLLPQEFPLQLTVIEGVIVNIAYPPVYTEVFNSPTNSINSIKIYPNPAKDFINIELNIFDAEKITVSIVDIFGKTIYKANQNMIKEGKNKILSLNLNSVSGDKLSPGIYLLKAETNGKTTVTKFNIQ
;
A
#
# COMPACT_ATOMS: atom_id res chain seq x y z
N MET A 1 8.51 3.39 80.78
CA MET A 1 8.76 2.28 79.88
C MET A 1 7.72 2.36 78.74
N LYS A 2 8.06 2.97 77.63
CA LYS A 2 7.21 3.04 76.47
C LYS A 2 7.68 1.94 75.47
N LYS A 3 6.85 0.95 75.18
CA LYS A 3 7.12 -0.10 74.20
C LYS A 3 6.83 0.49 72.83
N LEU A 4 7.87 0.62 72.04
CA LEU A 4 7.80 0.95 70.58
C LEU A 4 7.45 -0.33 69.80
N ILE A 5 6.25 -0.40 69.23
CA ILE A 5 5.86 -1.47 68.38
C ILE A 5 6.27 -1.07 66.94
N LEU A 6 7.31 -1.73 66.41
CA LEU A 6 7.77 -1.58 65.02
C LEU A 6 6.88 -2.43 64.11
N LEU A 7 5.97 -1.78 63.38
CA LEU A 7 5.20 -2.44 62.34
C LEU A 7 6.07 -2.55 61.07
N ILE A 8 6.60 -3.73 60.81
CA ILE A 8 7.26 -4.05 59.52
C ILE A 8 6.16 -4.31 58.51
N LEU A 9 5.87 -3.33 57.66
CA LEU A 9 5.10 -3.57 56.41
C LEU A 9 6.00 -4.33 55.44
N ILE A 10 5.78 -5.64 55.33
CA ILE A 10 6.30 -6.44 54.25
C ILE A 10 5.44 -6.11 53.02
N SER A 11 5.90 -5.21 52.17
CA SER A 11 5.37 -5.05 50.82
C SER A 11 5.81 -6.28 50.00
N VAL A 12 4.93 -7.27 49.91
CA VAL A 12 5.05 -8.35 48.94
C VAL A 12 4.80 -7.70 47.57
N THR A 13 5.83 -7.24 46.94
CA THR A 13 5.79 -6.99 45.48
C THR A 13 5.63 -8.34 44.85
N ILE A 14 4.40 -8.68 44.49
CA ILE A 14 4.13 -9.79 43.55
C ILE A 14 4.71 -9.30 42.21
N ASN A 15 5.97 -9.62 41.97
CA ASN A 15 6.52 -9.63 40.64
C ASN A 15 5.75 -10.75 39.88
N VAL A 16 4.64 -10.40 39.29
CA VAL A 16 4.06 -11.20 38.21
C VAL A 16 5.04 -11.06 37.05
N SER A 17 6.11 -11.85 37.12
CA SER A 17 6.85 -12.15 35.88
C SER A 17 5.85 -12.81 34.96
N GLN A 18 5.26 -12.04 34.05
CA GLN A 18 4.57 -12.58 32.89
C GLN A 18 5.64 -13.31 32.10
N PHE A 19 5.83 -14.60 32.42
CA PHE A 19 6.66 -15.46 31.58
C PHE A 19 6.01 -15.50 30.22
N ALA A 20 6.67 -14.92 29.22
CA ALA A 20 6.31 -15.11 27.83
C ALA A 20 6.16 -16.63 27.59
N GLN A 21 4.94 -17.07 27.35
CA GLN A 21 4.70 -18.48 27.09
C GLN A 21 5.12 -18.76 25.64
N ASN A 22 6.34 -19.29 25.50
CA ASN A 22 6.78 -19.77 24.19
C ASN A 22 5.87 -20.90 23.73
N ILE A 23 5.52 -20.90 22.45
CA ILE A 23 4.71 -21.95 21.85
C ILE A 23 5.60 -23.10 21.35
N LYS A 24 5.00 -24.30 21.28
CA LYS A 24 5.63 -25.44 20.65
C LYS A 24 5.46 -25.37 19.14
N TYR A 25 6.36 -26.02 18.42
CA TYR A 25 6.29 -26.15 16.97
C TYR A 25 4.92 -26.69 16.49
N ASP A 26 4.40 -27.72 17.15
CA ASP A 26 3.10 -28.32 16.77
C ASP A 26 1.95 -27.33 16.90
N ASP A 27 1.98 -26.46 17.93
CA ASP A 27 0.98 -25.41 18.12
C ASP A 27 1.08 -24.37 16.98
N ALA A 28 2.31 -23.96 16.62
CA ALA A 28 2.53 -23.03 15.51
C ALA A 28 2.05 -23.62 14.17
N LEU A 29 2.35 -24.90 13.93
CA LEU A 29 1.88 -25.61 12.74
C LEU A 29 0.35 -25.71 12.70
N GLN A 30 -0.30 -25.94 13.85
CA GLN A 30 -1.76 -25.99 13.94
C GLN A 30 -2.38 -24.61 13.65
N VAL A 31 -1.80 -23.55 14.20
CA VAL A 31 -2.21 -22.16 13.92
C VAL A 31 -2.12 -21.87 12.42
N ALA A 32 -0.99 -22.21 11.78
CA ALA A 32 -0.83 -22.01 10.34
C ALA A 32 -1.89 -22.76 9.51
N LYS A 33 -2.16 -24.03 9.84
CA LYS A 33 -3.21 -24.84 9.19
C LYS A 33 -4.59 -24.22 9.35
N ASN A 34 -4.93 -23.83 10.57
CA ASN A 34 -6.24 -23.25 10.85
C ASN A 34 -6.40 -21.87 10.19
N LYS A 35 -5.33 -21.07 10.07
CA LYS A 35 -5.38 -19.80 9.33
C LYS A 35 -5.70 -20.03 7.84
N ILE A 36 -5.13 -21.07 7.20
CA ILE A 36 -5.47 -21.44 5.81
C ILE A 36 -6.96 -21.77 5.69
N ILE A 37 -7.49 -22.59 6.61
CA ILE A 37 -8.90 -22.97 6.63
C ILE A 37 -9.82 -21.76 6.81
N LEU A 38 -9.50 -20.89 7.77
CA LEU A 38 -10.30 -19.71 8.08
C LEU A 38 -10.35 -18.70 6.95
N LEU A 39 -9.30 -18.67 6.12
CA LEU A 39 -9.24 -17.84 4.91
C LEU A 39 -9.80 -18.55 3.66
N GLY A 40 -10.38 -19.76 3.81
CA GLY A 40 -11.03 -20.48 2.70
C GLY A 40 -10.05 -21.08 1.67
N ASN A 41 -8.76 -21.17 1.99
CA ASN A 41 -7.70 -21.61 1.08
C ASN A 41 -7.26 -23.07 1.28
N ASP A 42 -7.90 -23.83 2.14
CA ASP A 42 -7.55 -25.22 2.49
C ASP A 42 -7.68 -26.22 1.32
N ASN A 43 -8.53 -25.93 0.35
CA ASN A 43 -8.68 -26.77 -0.86
C ASN A 43 -7.58 -26.47 -1.91
N SER A 44 -6.96 -25.33 -1.86
CA SER A 44 -5.99 -24.85 -2.86
C SER A 44 -4.55 -24.85 -2.32
N HIS A 45 -4.37 -24.75 -1.01
CA HIS A 45 -3.05 -24.61 -0.39
C HIS A 45 -2.78 -25.63 0.69
N SER A 46 -1.53 -26.07 0.78
CA SER A 46 -1.04 -26.99 1.81
C SER A 46 0.38 -26.63 2.26
N ILE A 47 0.66 -26.85 3.55
CA ILE A 47 2.01 -26.65 4.10
C ILE A 47 2.93 -27.78 3.63
N PHE A 48 4.12 -27.46 3.11
CA PHE A 48 5.10 -28.46 2.68
C PHE A 48 6.48 -28.34 3.34
N GLY A 49 6.74 -27.28 4.09
CA GLY A 49 8.01 -27.06 4.81
C GLY A 49 7.94 -25.83 5.68
N ASP A 50 8.95 -25.68 6.54
CA ASP A 50 9.08 -24.54 7.45
C ASP A 50 10.52 -24.05 7.57
N ILE A 51 10.66 -22.83 8.06
CA ILE A 51 11.90 -22.18 8.42
C ILE A 51 11.72 -21.59 9.81
N GLN A 52 12.67 -21.87 10.71
CA GLN A 52 12.67 -21.29 12.05
C GLN A 52 13.68 -20.13 12.08
N ILE A 53 13.23 -18.97 12.49
CA ILE A 53 14.08 -17.78 12.60
C ILE A 53 14.39 -17.51 14.06
N PHE A 54 15.68 -17.43 14.37
CA PHE A 54 16.19 -17.25 15.72
C PHE A 54 16.83 -15.87 15.89
N GLU A 55 16.69 -15.30 17.07
CA GLU A 55 17.55 -14.23 17.54
C GLU A 55 19.01 -14.76 17.69
N LYS A 56 20.00 -13.89 17.46
CA LYS A 56 21.42 -14.26 17.67
C LYS A 56 21.63 -14.75 19.11
N LYS A 57 21.98 -16.04 19.27
CA LYS A 57 22.24 -16.75 20.56
C LYS A 57 21.00 -17.20 21.35
N ALA A 58 19.78 -17.05 20.85
CA ALA A 58 18.61 -17.62 21.52
C ALA A 58 18.46 -19.12 21.24
N SER A 59 17.94 -19.85 22.22
CA SER A 59 17.59 -21.28 22.09
C SER A 59 16.19 -21.53 21.53
N GLN A 60 15.40 -20.47 21.42
CA GLN A 60 14.01 -20.51 20.91
C GLN A 60 13.90 -19.61 19.69
N PRO A 61 13.11 -19.99 18.66
CA PRO A 61 12.90 -19.14 17.51
C PRO A 61 12.09 -17.89 17.90
N LEU A 62 12.28 -16.79 17.16
CA LEU A 62 11.42 -15.60 17.22
C LEU A 62 10.10 -15.87 16.53
N PHE A 63 10.13 -16.56 15.39
CA PHE A 63 8.96 -16.93 14.60
C PHE A 63 9.24 -18.12 13.69
N PHE A 64 8.17 -18.69 13.15
CA PHE A 64 8.16 -19.75 12.16
C PHE A 64 7.62 -19.24 10.85
N VAL A 65 8.23 -19.63 9.73
CA VAL A 65 7.69 -19.39 8.39
C VAL A 65 7.28 -20.74 7.80
N PHE A 66 6.00 -20.96 7.57
CA PHE A 66 5.46 -22.15 6.92
C PHE A 66 5.28 -21.87 5.44
N ASN A 67 5.99 -22.61 4.58
CA ASN A 67 5.88 -22.49 3.13
C ASN A 67 4.69 -23.29 2.61
N LEU A 68 3.99 -22.74 1.63
CA LEU A 68 2.76 -23.29 1.06
C LEU A 68 2.98 -23.78 -0.39
N LYS A 69 2.18 -24.76 -0.81
CA LYS A 69 2.00 -25.20 -2.20
C LYS A 69 0.60 -24.82 -2.67
N PRO A 70 0.42 -24.37 -3.95
CA PRO A 70 1.43 -24.24 -5.02
C PRO A 70 2.39 -23.07 -4.82
N ALA A 71 1.99 -22.04 -4.06
CA ALA A 71 2.77 -20.87 -3.70
C ALA A 71 2.33 -20.36 -2.33
N GLY A 72 3.11 -19.47 -1.70
CA GLY A 72 2.73 -18.76 -0.50
C GLY A 72 3.53 -19.11 0.74
N TYR A 73 3.19 -18.42 1.83
CA TYR A 73 3.80 -18.61 3.15
C TYR A 73 2.88 -18.09 4.27
N ILE A 74 3.11 -18.55 5.49
CA ILE A 74 2.50 -18.01 6.71
C ILE A 74 3.58 -17.81 7.77
N VAL A 75 3.61 -16.65 8.41
CA VAL A 75 4.53 -16.30 9.50
C VAL A 75 3.79 -16.35 10.83
N VAL A 76 4.18 -17.28 11.67
CA VAL A 76 3.61 -17.50 13.02
C VAL A 76 4.64 -17.09 14.07
N THR A 77 4.26 -16.25 15.02
CA THR A 77 5.12 -15.83 16.14
C THR A 77 5.35 -16.97 17.11
N SER A 78 6.44 -16.92 17.87
CA SER A 78 6.76 -17.99 18.83
C SER A 78 6.27 -17.73 20.26
N ARG A 79 5.53 -16.64 20.49
CA ARG A 79 5.13 -16.17 21.82
C ARG A 79 3.64 -15.88 21.89
N LYS A 80 2.97 -16.36 22.95
CA LYS A 80 1.52 -16.16 23.17
C LYS A 80 1.13 -14.74 23.57
N ASP A 81 2.08 -13.90 23.92
CA ASP A 81 1.88 -12.47 24.19
C ASP A 81 2.03 -11.57 22.95
N LEU A 82 2.27 -12.17 21.79
CA LEU A 82 2.25 -11.51 20.47
C LEU A 82 1.10 -12.05 19.62
N PRO A 83 0.63 -11.31 18.61
CA PRO A 83 -0.33 -11.82 17.63
C PRO A 83 0.17 -13.15 17.03
N PRO A 84 -0.69 -14.17 16.89
CA PRO A 84 -0.26 -15.49 16.42
C PRO A 84 0.28 -15.49 14.99
N VAL A 85 -0.39 -14.80 14.07
CA VAL A 85 0.03 -14.68 12.67
C VAL A 85 0.32 -13.22 12.38
N ILE A 86 1.49 -12.91 11.82
CA ILE A 86 1.90 -11.53 11.50
C ILE A 86 2.03 -11.26 10.00
N ALA A 87 2.13 -12.33 9.18
CA ALA A 87 2.16 -12.20 7.73
C ALA A 87 1.69 -13.49 7.05
N TYR A 88 1.11 -13.37 5.87
CA TYR A 88 0.80 -14.50 4.99
C TYR A 88 0.69 -14.05 3.52
N SER A 89 0.88 -15.00 2.60
CA SER A 89 0.58 -14.85 1.19
C SER A 89 0.12 -16.19 0.63
N PHE A 90 -0.77 -16.16 -0.36
CA PHE A 90 -1.16 -17.34 -1.14
C PHE A 90 -0.64 -17.28 -2.59
N GLU A 91 -0.14 -16.14 -3.01
CA GLU A 91 0.34 -15.88 -4.37
C GLU A 91 1.87 -15.88 -4.47
N ASN A 92 2.56 -15.42 -3.43
CA ASN A 92 4.00 -15.14 -3.45
C ASN A 92 4.76 -15.95 -2.40
N ASN A 93 5.96 -16.42 -2.75
CA ASN A 93 6.77 -17.25 -1.87
C ASN A 93 7.66 -16.43 -0.92
N TYR A 94 7.93 -16.99 0.26
CA TYR A 94 9.00 -16.55 1.12
C TYR A 94 10.31 -17.14 0.60
N ASN A 95 11.16 -16.31 0.01
CA ASN A 95 12.47 -16.73 -0.48
C ASN A 95 13.42 -16.91 0.70
N ALA A 96 13.76 -18.17 0.97
CA ALA A 96 14.64 -18.57 2.06
C ALA A 96 16.14 -18.35 1.74
N ASP A 97 16.47 -17.53 0.73
CA ASP A 97 17.87 -17.33 0.36
C ASP A 97 18.65 -16.81 1.57
N ASN A 98 19.54 -17.66 2.09
CA ASN A 98 20.40 -17.37 3.23
C ASN A 98 21.50 -16.34 2.90
N SER A 99 21.36 -15.59 1.82
CA SER A 99 22.20 -14.43 1.60
C SER A 99 22.06 -13.50 2.82
N LEU A 100 23.17 -12.96 3.28
CA LEU A 100 23.26 -12.00 4.40
C LEU A 100 22.38 -10.74 4.20
N GLN A 101 21.56 -10.70 3.16
CA GLN A 101 20.72 -9.61 2.74
C GLN A 101 19.31 -10.08 2.34
N ASN A 102 18.60 -10.76 3.26
CA ASN A 102 17.15 -10.94 3.11
C ASN A 102 16.45 -9.78 3.83
N PRO A 103 16.06 -8.70 3.12
CA PRO A 103 15.52 -7.48 3.76
C PRO A 103 14.23 -7.75 4.53
N LEU A 104 13.38 -8.65 4.05
CA LEU A 104 12.14 -8.99 4.78
C LEU A 104 12.45 -9.70 6.09
N LYS A 105 13.40 -10.61 6.11
CA LYS A 105 13.83 -11.29 7.35
C LYS A 105 14.26 -10.27 8.40
N GLU A 106 15.09 -9.29 8.02
CA GLU A 106 15.57 -8.24 8.93
C GLU A 106 14.42 -7.33 9.38
N LEU A 107 13.47 -6.99 8.50
CA LEU A 107 12.28 -6.22 8.85
C LEU A 107 11.39 -6.98 9.84
N LEU A 108 11.13 -8.28 9.61
CA LEU A 108 10.33 -9.12 10.52
C LEU A 108 11.02 -9.30 11.88
N ILE A 109 12.35 -9.50 11.90
CA ILE A 109 13.11 -9.57 13.17
C ILE A 109 12.94 -8.26 13.93
N SER A 110 13.17 -7.11 13.28
CA SER A 110 13.07 -5.79 13.91
C SER A 110 11.65 -5.51 14.43
N ASP A 111 10.62 -5.85 13.65
CA ASP A 111 9.22 -5.70 14.06
C ASP A 111 8.88 -6.56 15.27
N ILE A 112 9.28 -7.84 15.28
CA ILE A 112 9.01 -8.75 16.40
C ILE A 112 9.77 -8.32 17.66
N GLU A 113 11.03 -7.92 17.54
CA GLU A 113 11.81 -7.40 18.67
C GLU A 113 11.16 -6.12 19.26
N ALA A 114 10.68 -5.22 18.41
CA ALA A 114 9.94 -4.03 18.84
C ALA A 114 8.63 -4.40 19.57
N ARG A 115 7.84 -5.36 19.02
CA ARG A 115 6.64 -5.87 19.68
C ARG A 115 6.95 -6.50 21.04
N ILE A 116 7.99 -7.33 21.13
CA ILE A 116 8.44 -7.93 22.39
C ILE A 116 8.78 -6.86 23.42
N ALA A 117 9.51 -5.82 23.03
CA ALA A 117 9.87 -4.71 23.91
C ALA A 117 8.63 -3.95 24.43
N SER A 118 7.56 -3.87 23.65
CA SER A 118 6.33 -3.14 23.99
C SER A 118 5.29 -3.94 24.76
N VAL A 119 5.41 -5.26 24.89
CA VAL A 119 4.41 -6.13 25.56
C VAL A 119 4.03 -5.61 26.96
N GLY A 120 5.00 -5.15 27.72
CA GLY A 120 4.77 -4.62 29.08
C GLY A 120 3.96 -3.33 29.15
N THR A 121 3.78 -2.62 28.04
CA THR A 121 3.07 -1.34 27.94
C THR A 121 1.71 -1.47 27.25
N LEU A 122 1.38 -2.65 26.72
CA LEU A 122 0.13 -2.88 26.02
C LEU A 122 -1.10 -2.69 26.91
N HIS A 123 -2.17 -2.17 26.35
CA HIS A 123 -3.46 -2.12 27.02
C HIS A 123 -3.99 -3.53 27.32
N LYS A 124 -4.66 -3.67 28.44
CA LYS A 124 -5.23 -4.95 28.85
C LYS A 124 -6.16 -5.56 27.78
N ASN A 125 -6.92 -4.73 27.09
CA ASN A 125 -7.82 -5.17 26.02
C ASN A 125 -7.06 -5.77 24.83
N THR A 126 -5.92 -5.19 24.45
CA THR A 126 -5.04 -5.72 23.39
C THR A 126 -4.48 -7.09 23.78
N ILE A 127 -4.04 -7.24 25.02
CA ILE A 127 -3.55 -8.53 25.55
C ILE A 127 -4.66 -9.60 25.50
N GLU A 128 -5.88 -9.26 25.90
CA GLU A 128 -7.01 -10.20 25.87
C GLU A 128 -7.40 -10.58 24.42
N LYS A 129 -7.36 -9.64 23.48
CA LYS A 129 -7.57 -9.93 22.07
C LYS A 129 -6.52 -10.91 21.52
N ILE A 130 -5.23 -10.67 21.80
CA ILE A 130 -4.14 -11.56 21.36
C ILE A 130 -4.36 -12.98 21.92
N LYS A 131 -4.73 -13.12 23.18
CA LYS A 131 -5.01 -14.43 23.79
C LYS A 131 -6.20 -15.13 23.10
N GLN A 132 -7.27 -14.40 22.88
CA GLN A 132 -8.45 -14.93 22.21
C GLN A 132 -8.14 -15.37 20.78
N GLU A 133 -7.32 -14.63 20.06
CA GLU A 133 -6.87 -14.98 18.71
C GLU A 133 -6.05 -16.27 18.71
N TRP A 134 -5.12 -16.44 19.68
CA TRP A 134 -4.40 -17.70 19.88
C TRP A 134 -5.33 -18.89 20.16
N GLU A 135 -6.29 -18.71 21.07
CA GLU A 135 -7.26 -19.75 21.41
C GLU A 135 -8.10 -20.14 20.19
N ASN A 136 -8.64 -19.16 19.48
CA ASN A 136 -9.46 -19.39 18.29
C ASN A 136 -8.68 -20.12 17.19
N LEU A 137 -7.46 -19.68 16.90
CA LEU A 137 -6.61 -20.30 15.87
C LEU A 137 -6.13 -21.69 16.27
N LEU A 138 -5.87 -21.97 17.54
CA LEU A 138 -5.50 -23.32 17.99
C LEU A 138 -6.65 -24.32 17.88
N ILE A 139 -7.89 -23.88 18.13
CA ILE A 139 -9.09 -24.72 18.08
C ILE A 139 -9.68 -24.79 16.66
N GLY A 140 -9.37 -23.81 15.80
CA GLY A 140 -9.93 -23.68 14.45
C GLY A 140 -11.36 -23.11 14.43
N ILE A 141 -11.67 -22.25 15.42
CA ILE A 141 -12.97 -21.57 15.50
C ILE A 141 -12.83 -20.16 14.92
N ASN A 142 -13.74 -19.82 14.03
CA ASN A 142 -13.94 -18.43 13.60
C ASN A 142 -15.01 -17.80 14.49
N ASP A 143 -14.60 -17.15 15.58
CA ASP A 143 -15.53 -16.53 16.54
C ASP A 143 -15.92 -15.11 16.12
N SER A 144 -15.43 -14.63 14.96
CA SER A 144 -15.76 -13.33 14.44
C SER A 144 -17.21 -13.30 13.94
N LYS A 145 -18.07 -12.62 14.70
CA LYS A 145 -19.43 -12.22 14.27
C LYS A 145 -19.39 -11.21 13.12
N THR A 146 -18.20 -10.73 12.73
CA THR A 146 -17.97 -9.83 11.60
C THR A 146 -17.69 -10.65 10.36
N ILE A 147 -18.41 -10.32 9.28
CA ILE A 147 -18.15 -10.90 7.96
C ILE A 147 -16.74 -10.43 7.55
N PHE A 148 -15.86 -11.39 7.24
CA PHE A 148 -14.55 -11.09 6.67
C PHE A 148 -14.73 -10.34 5.35
N GLN A 149 -14.05 -9.23 5.18
CA GLN A 149 -14.00 -8.43 3.96
C GLN A 149 -12.57 -8.05 3.65
N GLN A 150 -12.26 -7.97 2.37
CA GLN A 150 -10.94 -7.65 1.86
C GLN A 150 -11.04 -6.71 0.66
N TRP A 151 -10.09 -5.79 0.55
CA TRP A 151 -9.95 -4.85 -0.57
C TRP A 151 -8.52 -4.91 -1.11
N PRO A 152 -8.33 -5.29 -2.40
CA PRO A 152 -9.35 -5.78 -3.33
C PRO A 152 -10.01 -7.08 -2.86
N GLU A 153 -11.22 -7.37 -3.37
CA GLU A 153 -11.90 -8.65 -3.08
C GLU A 153 -11.04 -9.81 -3.58
N GLU A 154 -10.98 -10.90 -2.81
CA GLU A 154 -10.14 -12.06 -3.12
C GLU A 154 -10.41 -12.60 -4.54
N GLY A 155 -9.32 -12.90 -5.27
CA GLY A 155 -9.39 -13.41 -6.65
C GLY A 155 -9.74 -12.38 -7.72
N THR A 156 -9.87 -11.09 -7.38
CA THR A 156 -10.16 -10.03 -8.37
C THR A 156 -8.90 -9.47 -9.03
N THR A 157 -7.73 -9.64 -8.41
CA THR A 157 -6.41 -9.27 -8.92
C THR A 157 -5.45 -10.45 -8.90
N SER A 158 -4.43 -10.40 -9.73
CA SER A 158 -3.43 -11.48 -9.83
C SER A 158 -2.38 -11.44 -8.71
N THR A 159 -2.29 -10.34 -7.97
CA THR A 159 -1.27 -10.09 -6.94
C THR A 159 -1.81 -10.16 -5.52
N GLY A 160 -3.13 -10.10 -5.34
CA GLY A 160 -3.79 -9.95 -4.05
C GLY A 160 -3.93 -8.49 -3.57
N GLY A 161 -3.24 -7.54 -4.18
CA GLY A 161 -3.35 -6.10 -3.98
C GLY A 161 -3.97 -5.37 -5.17
N TRP A 162 -4.20 -4.04 -5.06
CA TRP A 162 -4.72 -3.24 -6.17
C TRP A 162 -3.72 -3.12 -7.33
N LEU A 163 -2.41 -3.15 -7.05
CA LEU A 163 -1.38 -3.11 -8.08
C LEU A 163 -1.20 -4.49 -8.72
N GLU A 164 -1.47 -4.60 -10.00
CA GLU A 164 -1.17 -5.81 -10.77
C GLU A 164 0.26 -5.84 -11.31
N THR A 165 1.16 -5.07 -10.72
CA THR A 165 2.56 -4.95 -11.11
C THR A 165 3.49 -5.56 -10.07
N ASN A 166 4.51 -6.26 -10.55
CA ASN A 166 5.58 -6.83 -9.73
C ASN A 166 6.92 -6.27 -10.21
N TRP A 167 7.10 -4.95 -10.11
CA TRP A 167 8.33 -4.30 -10.56
C TRP A 167 9.48 -4.55 -9.58
N THR A 168 10.70 -4.37 -10.06
CA THR A 168 11.92 -4.52 -9.27
C THR A 168 12.89 -3.36 -9.52
N GLN A 169 13.91 -3.25 -8.68
CA GLN A 169 14.91 -2.19 -8.79
C GLN A 169 16.03 -2.51 -9.79
N SER A 170 16.06 -3.74 -10.33
CA SER A 170 17.06 -4.24 -11.27
C SER A 170 16.55 -4.17 -12.72
N TYR A 171 17.33 -4.69 -13.66
CA TYR A 171 16.95 -4.82 -15.06
C TYR A 171 15.59 -5.55 -15.23
N PRO A 172 14.68 -5.06 -16.11
CA PRO A 172 14.88 -3.96 -17.08
C PRO A 172 14.66 -2.55 -16.51
N TYR A 173 14.15 -2.38 -15.30
CA TYR A 173 13.68 -1.10 -14.74
C TYR A 173 14.83 -0.10 -14.52
N ASN A 174 16.03 -0.57 -14.20
CA ASN A 174 17.20 0.29 -14.00
C ASN A 174 18.01 0.58 -15.28
N LYS A 175 17.50 0.21 -16.45
CA LYS A 175 18.23 0.37 -17.73
C LYS A 175 18.79 1.78 -17.92
N TYR A 176 18.08 2.78 -17.48
CA TYR A 176 18.41 4.20 -17.64
C TYR A 176 18.90 4.88 -16.36
N CYS A 177 19.12 4.16 -15.28
CA CYS A 177 19.81 4.71 -14.11
C CYS A 177 21.29 4.95 -14.42
N PRO A 178 21.98 5.88 -13.74
CA PRO A 178 23.41 6.13 -13.98
C PRO A 178 24.30 4.91 -13.82
N ILE A 179 25.37 4.83 -14.60
CA ILE A 179 26.48 3.93 -14.35
C ILE A 179 27.21 4.47 -13.11
N ASP A 180 27.35 3.65 -12.10
CA ASP A 180 28.02 3.99 -10.85
C ASP A 180 29.54 4.17 -11.11
N PRO A 181 30.10 5.39 -10.92
CA PRO A 181 31.51 5.65 -11.22
C PRO A 181 32.49 4.90 -10.33
N VAL A 182 32.06 4.37 -9.17
CA VAL A 182 32.91 3.62 -8.24
C VAL A 182 33.03 2.15 -8.66
N THR A 183 31.93 1.55 -9.12
CA THR A 183 31.87 0.11 -9.42
C THR A 183 31.82 -0.20 -10.91
N SER A 184 31.57 0.81 -11.76
CA SER A 184 31.29 0.67 -13.19
C SER A 184 30.07 -0.21 -13.52
N GLN A 185 29.16 -0.42 -12.55
CA GLN A 185 27.93 -1.16 -12.74
C GLN A 185 26.73 -0.21 -12.84
N ARG A 186 25.63 -0.70 -13.43
CA ARG A 186 24.39 0.07 -13.48
C ARG A 186 23.82 0.23 -12.06
N SER A 187 23.50 1.44 -11.66
CA SER A 187 22.84 1.73 -10.39
C SER A 187 21.45 1.08 -10.32
N TYR A 188 20.98 0.74 -9.13
CA TYR A 188 19.61 0.33 -8.91
C TYR A 188 18.64 1.48 -9.12
N VAL A 189 17.36 1.16 -9.42
CA VAL A 189 16.28 2.18 -9.46
C VAL A 189 16.13 2.88 -8.10
N GLY A 190 16.25 2.13 -7.00
CA GLY A 190 15.93 2.59 -5.66
C GLY A 190 14.46 2.32 -5.28
N CYS A 191 14.24 1.95 -4.01
CA CYS A 191 12.91 1.58 -3.55
C CYS A 191 11.88 2.73 -3.60
N PRO A 192 12.22 4.01 -3.31
CA PRO A 192 11.24 5.10 -3.41
C PRO A 192 10.74 5.28 -4.84
N ALA A 193 11.67 5.30 -5.81
CA ALA A 193 11.31 5.44 -7.22
C ALA A 193 10.55 4.23 -7.77
N THR A 194 10.88 3.01 -7.32
CA THR A 194 10.15 1.78 -7.70
C THR A 194 8.71 1.79 -7.17
N ALA A 195 8.52 2.16 -5.91
CA ALA A 195 7.19 2.28 -5.31
C ALA A 195 6.36 3.36 -6.03
N MET A 196 6.94 4.54 -6.22
CA MET A 196 6.30 5.64 -6.92
C MET A 196 5.92 5.28 -8.36
N ALA A 197 6.84 4.68 -9.12
CA ALA A 197 6.61 4.34 -10.52
C ALA A 197 5.49 3.31 -10.68
N GLN A 198 5.34 2.35 -9.76
CA GLN A 198 4.22 1.41 -9.75
C GLN A 198 2.89 2.13 -9.47
N ILE A 199 2.87 3.09 -8.54
CA ILE A 199 1.65 3.88 -8.21
C ILE A 199 1.28 4.80 -9.39
N VAL A 200 2.25 5.48 -10.01
CA VAL A 200 2.02 6.30 -11.21
C VAL A 200 1.46 5.44 -12.35
N ASN A 201 2.03 4.25 -12.55
CA ASN A 201 1.53 3.31 -13.55
C ASN A 201 0.13 2.76 -13.22
N TYR A 202 -0.21 2.58 -11.95
CA TYR A 202 -1.54 2.17 -11.50
C TYR A 202 -2.61 3.22 -11.85
N TYR A 203 -2.28 4.49 -11.66
CA TYR A 203 -3.19 5.58 -12.02
C TYR A 203 -3.16 5.93 -13.51
N GLU A 204 -2.23 5.36 -14.28
CA GLU A 204 -2.04 5.66 -15.70
C GLU A 204 -1.97 7.17 -15.98
N ALA A 205 -1.22 7.92 -15.15
CA ALA A 205 -1.24 9.38 -15.19
C ALA A 205 0.14 10.01 -15.01
N ILE A 206 0.61 10.71 -16.04
CA ILE A 206 1.84 11.50 -16.03
C ILE A 206 1.57 12.98 -15.68
N ASN A 207 0.31 13.42 -15.77
CA ASN A 207 -0.11 14.80 -15.44
C ASN A 207 0.68 15.89 -16.18
N SER A 208 1.04 15.65 -17.45
CA SER A 208 1.86 16.55 -18.26
C SER A 208 3.20 16.90 -17.63
N THR A 209 3.74 16.07 -16.76
CA THR A 209 5.05 16.25 -16.14
C THR A 209 6.15 16.35 -17.19
N LYS A 210 6.98 17.39 -17.10
CA LYS A 210 8.16 17.62 -17.93
C LYS A 210 9.31 18.08 -17.07
N PHE A 211 10.50 17.56 -17.33
CA PHE A 211 11.73 17.96 -16.67
C PHE A 211 12.41 19.08 -17.45
N THR A 212 13.01 20.02 -16.74
CA THR A 212 13.74 21.18 -17.26
C THR A 212 15.02 21.34 -16.47
N ASP A 213 15.92 22.23 -16.89
CA ASP A 213 17.17 22.53 -16.18
C ASP A 213 16.96 22.91 -14.70
N ASP A 214 15.76 23.39 -14.32
CA ASP A 214 15.43 23.67 -12.91
C ASP A 214 15.28 22.39 -12.06
N ASP A 215 15.09 21.25 -12.69
CA ASP A 215 15.01 19.94 -12.03
C ASP A 215 16.39 19.31 -11.83
N ASP A 216 17.44 19.85 -12.48
CA ASP A 216 18.80 19.33 -12.33
C ASP A 216 19.28 19.41 -10.89
N TYR A 217 20.13 18.51 -10.50
CA TYR A 217 20.74 18.51 -9.19
C TYR A 217 22.11 17.81 -9.19
N TYR A 218 22.97 18.30 -8.32
CA TYR A 218 24.26 17.68 -8.10
C TYR A 218 24.13 16.44 -7.23
N HIS A 219 24.32 15.29 -7.85
CA HIS A 219 24.41 14.00 -7.14
C HIS A 219 25.75 13.95 -6.41
N SER A 220 25.72 13.83 -5.08
CA SER A 220 26.93 13.69 -4.27
C SER A 220 26.69 12.72 -3.12
N TYR A 221 27.14 11.47 -3.29
CA TYR A 221 27.00 10.42 -2.28
C TYR A 221 28.09 9.35 -2.41
N ALA A 222 28.77 9.06 -1.31
CA ALA A 222 29.73 7.95 -1.23
C ALA A 222 30.76 7.94 -2.39
N GLY A 223 31.29 9.13 -2.75
CA GLY A 223 32.28 9.27 -3.81
C GLY A 223 31.73 9.33 -5.24
N ARG A 224 30.39 9.30 -5.41
CA ARG A 224 29.71 9.45 -6.70
C ARG A 224 29.26 10.89 -6.84
N ASN A 225 29.91 11.65 -7.74
CA ASN A 225 29.73 13.09 -7.90
C ASN A 225 29.53 13.41 -9.37
N PHE A 226 28.31 13.81 -9.75
CA PHE A 226 27.95 14.19 -11.12
C PHE A 226 26.64 14.99 -11.11
N TRP A 227 26.37 15.70 -12.20
CA TRP A 227 25.09 16.38 -12.40
C TRP A 227 24.08 15.49 -13.08
N ILE A 228 22.87 15.42 -12.54
CA ILE A 228 21.73 14.80 -13.21
C ILE A 228 21.26 15.74 -14.31
N ASP A 229 21.11 15.27 -15.51
CA ASP A 229 20.95 15.89 -16.82
C ASP A 229 22.29 16.19 -17.49
N ASP A 230 23.16 17.05 -16.99
CA ASP A 230 24.36 17.51 -17.68
C ASP A 230 25.38 16.39 -18.00
N ASP A 231 25.60 15.46 -17.06
CA ASP A 231 26.60 14.41 -17.20
C ASP A 231 26.04 13.09 -17.80
N TYR A 232 24.91 13.16 -18.52
CA TYR A 232 24.19 11.96 -19.01
C TYR A 232 24.99 11.10 -19.98
N GLU A 233 25.85 11.67 -20.82
CA GLU A 233 26.70 10.92 -21.76
C GLU A 233 27.77 10.12 -21.02
N GLU A 234 28.41 10.74 -20.00
CA GLU A 234 29.50 10.10 -19.24
C GLU A 234 29.00 8.92 -18.39
N TYR A 235 27.83 9.08 -17.75
CA TYR A 235 27.29 8.06 -16.84
C TYR A 235 26.15 7.25 -17.45
N GLY A 236 25.81 7.46 -18.72
CA GLY A 236 24.92 6.62 -19.53
C GLY A 236 23.48 6.56 -19.03
N PHE A 237 22.95 7.67 -18.55
CA PHE A 237 21.52 7.84 -18.20
C PHE A 237 20.78 8.73 -19.22
N LEU A 238 19.48 8.95 -19.03
CA LEU A 238 18.68 9.78 -19.95
C LEU A 238 18.83 11.27 -19.60
N SER A 239 19.06 12.11 -20.60
CA SER A 239 18.90 13.55 -20.45
C SER A 239 17.42 13.93 -20.32
N PHE A 240 17.10 15.11 -19.75
CA PHE A 240 15.73 15.55 -19.55
C PHE A 240 14.92 15.65 -20.84
N PRO A 241 15.46 16.15 -21.97
CA PRO A 241 14.73 16.10 -23.24
C PRO A 241 14.31 14.68 -23.62
N ILE A 242 15.15 13.68 -23.40
CA ILE A 242 14.83 12.27 -23.72
C ILE A 242 13.84 11.69 -22.71
N ILE A 243 13.96 11.98 -21.41
CA ILE A 243 12.95 11.61 -20.41
C ILE A 243 11.58 12.16 -20.84
N ASN A 244 11.49 13.40 -21.26
CA ASN A 244 10.24 14.04 -21.67
C ASN A 244 9.61 13.36 -22.89
N ILE A 245 10.41 12.88 -23.86
CA ILE A 245 9.90 12.08 -24.98
C ILE A 245 9.28 10.77 -24.48
N PHE A 246 9.93 10.08 -23.52
CA PHE A 246 9.37 8.88 -22.94
C PHE A 246 8.08 9.15 -22.15
N LEU A 247 8.04 10.21 -21.35
CA LEU A 247 6.85 10.59 -20.59
C LEU A 247 5.66 10.91 -21.52
N GLU A 248 5.90 11.59 -22.62
CA GLU A 248 4.87 11.84 -23.64
C GLU A 248 4.39 10.52 -24.30
N SER A 249 5.31 9.61 -24.63
CA SER A 249 4.97 8.28 -25.15
C SER A 249 4.11 7.48 -24.15
N ILE A 250 4.49 7.51 -22.87
CA ILE A 250 3.76 6.84 -21.78
C ILE A 250 2.36 7.44 -21.64
N ALA A 251 2.23 8.78 -21.61
CA ALA A 251 0.94 9.45 -21.54
C ALA A 251 0.01 9.02 -22.67
N ASN A 252 0.52 9.02 -23.91
CA ASN A 252 -0.25 8.57 -25.09
C ASN A 252 -0.69 7.09 -24.97
N LYS A 253 0.12 6.22 -24.39
CA LYS A 253 -0.24 4.82 -24.15
C LYS A 253 -1.33 4.66 -23.09
N TYR A 254 -1.27 5.46 -22.04
CA TYR A 254 -2.29 5.45 -21.00
C TYR A 254 -3.66 5.90 -21.52
N GLU A 255 -3.70 6.79 -22.54
CA GLU A 255 -4.96 7.20 -23.18
C GLU A 255 -5.63 6.05 -23.97
N VAL A 256 -4.85 5.13 -24.54
CA VAL A 256 -5.35 4.04 -25.43
C VAL A 256 -5.29 2.66 -24.77
N ILE A 257 -5.07 2.58 -23.45
CA ILE A 257 -4.97 1.31 -22.69
C ILE A 257 -3.95 0.35 -23.32
N ASN A 258 -2.74 0.80 -23.46
CA ASN A 258 -1.66 0.00 -24.03
C ASN A 258 -0.56 -0.23 -22.98
N GLN A 259 -0.05 -1.46 -22.92
CA GLN A 259 1.00 -1.79 -21.95
C GLN A 259 2.32 -1.07 -22.26
N LEU A 260 2.99 -0.60 -21.20
CA LEU A 260 4.31 -0.02 -21.29
C LEU A 260 5.34 -1.07 -21.73
N THR A 261 6.23 -0.69 -22.64
CA THR A 261 7.43 -1.46 -22.95
C THR A 261 8.41 -1.44 -21.78
N ASN A 262 9.41 -2.33 -21.81
CA ASN A 262 10.46 -2.31 -20.80
C ASN A 262 11.25 -1.00 -20.78
N ASP A 263 11.41 -0.35 -21.93
CA ASP A 263 12.10 0.94 -22.03
C ASP A 263 11.28 2.07 -21.38
N GLU A 264 9.97 2.09 -21.58
CA GLU A 264 9.09 3.05 -20.95
C GLU A 264 8.99 2.85 -19.44
N LYS A 265 8.93 1.59 -18.98
CA LYS A 265 8.99 1.27 -17.54
C LYS A 265 10.29 1.73 -16.90
N ALA A 266 11.42 1.53 -17.59
CA ALA A 266 12.73 1.99 -17.13
C ALA A 266 12.81 3.52 -17.10
N ALA A 267 12.31 4.20 -18.14
CA ALA A 267 12.29 5.66 -18.19
C ALA A 267 11.39 6.26 -17.10
N LEU A 268 10.19 5.68 -16.87
CA LEU A 268 9.31 6.10 -15.78
C LEU A 268 9.97 5.91 -14.40
N SER A 269 10.62 4.75 -14.18
CA SER A 269 11.33 4.47 -12.94
C SER A 269 12.45 5.47 -12.68
N PHE A 270 13.23 5.80 -13.71
CA PHE A 270 14.30 6.80 -13.61
C PHE A 270 13.72 8.21 -13.38
N ALA A 271 12.67 8.60 -14.10
CA ALA A 271 12.00 9.88 -13.93
C ALA A 271 11.45 10.07 -12.50
N CYS A 272 10.88 9.03 -11.90
CA CYS A 272 10.43 9.06 -10.49
C CYS A 272 11.61 9.28 -9.52
N GLY A 273 12.77 8.63 -9.79
CA GLY A 273 13.97 8.83 -8.98
C GLY A 273 14.57 10.22 -9.12
N VAL A 274 14.55 10.80 -10.33
CA VAL A 274 14.97 12.19 -10.57
C VAL A 274 14.04 13.16 -9.82
N ALA A 275 12.73 12.97 -9.93
CA ALA A 275 11.75 13.79 -9.22
C ALA A 275 11.93 13.76 -7.69
N ALA A 276 12.34 12.61 -7.14
CA ALA A 276 12.67 12.44 -5.72
C ALA A 276 14.07 12.97 -5.35
N ARG A 277 14.85 13.48 -6.31
CA ARG A 277 16.25 13.90 -6.12
C ARG A 277 17.06 12.84 -5.34
N GLN A 278 16.84 11.57 -5.67
CA GLN A 278 17.46 10.47 -4.97
C GLN A 278 18.94 10.30 -5.32
N VAL A 279 19.66 9.55 -4.49
CA VAL A 279 21.02 9.11 -4.82
C VAL A 279 20.97 7.77 -5.56
N PHE A 280 21.83 7.63 -6.58
CA PHE A 280 21.94 6.45 -7.42
C PHE A 280 23.28 5.75 -7.16
N THR A 281 23.23 4.48 -6.77
CA THR A 281 24.41 3.63 -6.64
C THR A 281 24.08 2.19 -7.05
N SER A 282 25.09 1.42 -7.44
CA SER A 282 24.97 0.00 -7.72
C SER A 282 24.91 -0.88 -6.45
N GLU A 283 25.10 -0.27 -5.27
CA GLU A 283 25.06 -0.95 -3.96
C GLU A 283 23.74 -0.70 -3.24
N GLY A 284 22.98 0.36 -3.66
CA GLY A 284 21.67 0.70 -3.13
C GLY A 284 21.35 2.17 -3.41
N SER A 285 20.31 2.42 -4.17
CA SER A 285 19.80 3.77 -4.50
C SER A 285 18.62 4.12 -3.60
N GLY A 286 18.37 5.42 -3.36
CA GLY A 286 17.24 5.86 -2.55
C GLY A 286 17.27 7.33 -2.16
N THR A 287 16.39 7.70 -1.25
CA THR A 287 16.24 9.04 -0.68
C THR A 287 16.81 9.09 0.74
N PHE A 288 17.04 10.28 1.25
CA PHE A 288 17.44 10.50 2.64
C PHE A 288 16.25 10.58 3.60
N GLY A 289 15.03 10.64 3.06
CA GLY A 289 13.82 10.69 3.84
C GLY A 289 12.57 10.57 2.95
N VAL A 290 11.46 10.13 3.53
CA VAL A 290 10.19 9.91 2.81
C VAL A 290 9.58 11.20 2.25
N ASN A 291 9.93 12.36 2.82
CA ASN A 291 9.51 13.67 2.29
C ASN A 291 9.96 13.90 0.84
N GLN A 292 11.13 13.39 0.43
CA GLN A 292 11.57 13.48 -0.97
C GLN A 292 10.64 12.69 -1.91
N ALA A 293 10.07 11.59 -1.46
CA ALA A 293 9.06 10.86 -2.23
C ALA A 293 7.75 11.67 -2.32
N LEU A 294 7.33 12.36 -1.25
CA LEU A 294 6.19 13.27 -1.31
C LEU A 294 6.42 14.40 -2.34
N ASP A 295 7.59 15.04 -2.29
CA ASP A 295 7.95 16.09 -3.25
C ASP A 295 7.91 15.56 -4.70
N ALA A 296 8.33 14.30 -4.92
CA ALA A 296 8.25 13.66 -6.22
C ALA A 296 6.79 13.45 -6.68
N TYR A 297 5.89 13.04 -5.81
CA TYR A 297 4.46 12.97 -6.14
C TYR A 297 3.90 14.34 -6.49
N MET A 298 4.22 15.39 -5.73
CA MET A 298 3.84 16.77 -6.04
C MET A 298 4.39 17.20 -7.40
N ARG A 299 5.64 16.83 -7.72
CA ARG A 299 6.28 17.13 -9.01
C ARG A 299 5.56 16.42 -10.18
N PHE A 300 4.96 15.25 -9.95
CA PHE A 300 4.10 14.54 -10.89
C PHE A 300 2.62 14.99 -10.84
N GLY A 301 2.31 16.09 -10.16
CA GLY A 301 0.97 16.68 -10.12
C GLY A 301 -0.03 15.97 -9.20
N TYR A 302 0.42 15.08 -8.31
CA TYR A 302 -0.43 14.45 -7.30
C TYR A 302 -0.58 15.35 -6.07
N ASN A 303 -1.22 16.48 -6.25
CA ASN A 303 -1.26 17.59 -5.28
C ASN A 303 -2.11 17.31 -4.02
N GLU A 304 -2.89 16.23 -4.02
CA GLU A 304 -3.69 15.78 -2.85
C GLU A 304 -2.88 14.86 -1.91
N ALA A 305 -1.68 14.45 -2.33
CA ALA A 305 -0.83 13.57 -1.53
C ALA A 305 -0.40 14.24 -0.22
N VAL A 306 -0.49 13.50 0.89
CA VAL A 306 -0.16 13.98 2.24
C VAL A 306 0.76 12.96 2.92
N LEU A 307 1.79 13.45 3.57
CA LEU A 307 2.65 12.64 4.43
C LEU A 307 2.06 12.60 5.85
N LEU A 308 1.84 11.41 6.35
CA LEU A 308 1.52 11.13 7.75
C LEU A 308 2.72 10.46 8.43
N ASP A 309 2.89 10.72 9.71
CA ASP A 309 3.95 10.10 10.52
C ASP A 309 3.37 9.50 11.83
N ASP A 310 4.24 9.06 12.72
CA ASP A 310 3.86 8.42 13.98
C ASP A 310 3.15 9.34 14.97
N SER A 311 3.13 10.65 14.74
CA SER A 311 2.36 11.62 15.54
C SER A 311 0.88 11.68 15.11
N ASP A 312 0.52 11.16 13.95
CA ASP A 312 -0.83 11.16 13.40
C ASP A 312 -1.65 9.99 13.98
N THR A 313 -2.39 10.24 15.01
CA THR A 313 -3.18 9.22 15.75
C THR A 313 -4.23 8.49 14.90
N ASN A 314 -4.62 9.03 13.75
CA ASN A 314 -5.57 8.45 12.80
C ASN A 314 -4.90 7.80 11.58
N MET A 315 -3.57 7.70 11.54
CA MET A 315 -2.80 7.22 10.39
C MET A 315 -3.35 5.90 9.83
N PHE A 316 -3.51 4.85 10.65
CA PHE A 316 -4.03 3.55 10.20
C PHE A 316 -5.47 3.62 9.69
N SER A 317 -6.31 4.49 10.27
CA SER A 317 -7.68 4.71 9.78
C SER A 317 -7.68 5.37 8.41
N VAL A 318 -6.80 6.33 8.16
CA VAL A 318 -6.64 6.98 6.86
C VAL A 318 -6.06 6.00 5.84
N MET A 319 -5.07 5.18 6.24
CA MET A 319 -4.51 4.13 5.39
C MET A 319 -5.59 3.15 4.92
N SER A 320 -6.34 2.55 5.84
CA SER A 320 -7.39 1.58 5.50
C SER A 320 -8.47 2.21 4.61
N GLN A 321 -8.87 3.46 4.87
CA GLN A 321 -9.82 4.18 4.02
C GLN A 321 -9.28 4.37 2.60
N ASN A 322 -8.01 4.79 2.43
CA ASN A 322 -7.41 4.92 1.11
C ASN A 322 -7.46 3.59 0.35
N ILE A 323 -7.09 2.49 1.00
CA ILE A 323 -7.09 1.18 0.36
C ILE A 323 -8.51 0.72 -0.01
N MET A 324 -9.50 0.92 0.87
CA MET A 324 -10.91 0.63 0.57
C MET A 324 -11.45 1.45 -0.61
N GLU A 325 -10.88 2.62 -0.86
CA GLU A 325 -11.19 3.50 -2.00
C GLU A 325 -10.31 3.20 -3.23
N ALA A 326 -9.60 2.08 -3.26
CA ALA A 326 -8.65 1.69 -4.32
C ALA A 326 -7.55 2.73 -4.55
N ARG A 327 -7.03 3.32 -3.47
CA ARG A 327 -5.92 4.27 -3.49
C ARG A 327 -4.70 3.65 -2.82
N PRO A 328 -3.79 3.05 -3.59
CA PRO A 328 -2.52 2.56 -3.08
C PRO A 328 -1.74 3.67 -2.38
N ILE A 329 -1.03 3.34 -1.32
CA ILE A 329 -0.26 4.27 -0.53
C ILE A 329 1.23 3.94 -0.58
N HIS A 330 2.08 4.96 -0.48
CA HIS A 330 3.52 4.81 -0.39
C HIS A 330 3.91 4.74 1.09
N PHE A 331 4.53 3.66 1.50
CA PHE A 331 4.83 3.37 2.90
C PHE A 331 6.35 3.22 3.09
N ALA A 332 6.92 4.04 3.95
CA ALA A 332 8.35 4.04 4.24
C ALA A 332 8.62 3.46 5.63
N VAL A 333 9.52 2.49 5.68
CA VAL A 333 9.98 1.85 6.91
C VAL A 333 11.48 2.02 7.07
N VAL A 334 11.94 2.17 8.32
CA VAL A 334 13.35 2.24 8.66
C VAL A 334 13.62 1.30 9.84
N ASN A 335 14.88 0.90 10.01
CA ASN A 335 15.28 0.19 11.23
C ASN A 335 15.39 1.17 12.41
N GLN A 336 15.46 0.63 13.65
CA GLN A 336 15.55 1.44 14.87
C GLN A 336 16.77 2.37 14.91
N GLN A 337 17.83 2.06 14.17
CA GLN A 337 19.04 2.87 14.10
C GLN A 337 18.98 3.96 13.03
N TRP A 338 17.91 4.02 12.23
CA TRP A 338 17.73 4.98 11.12
C TRP A 338 18.84 4.95 10.07
N ASN A 339 19.50 3.79 9.90
CA ASN A 339 20.61 3.64 8.94
C ASN A 339 20.30 2.66 7.79
N SER A 340 19.12 2.08 7.79
CA SER A 340 18.59 1.23 6.71
C SER A 340 17.09 1.36 6.66
N GLY A 341 16.56 1.58 5.47
CA GLY A 341 15.13 1.74 5.25
C GLY A 341 14.67 1.09 3.96
N HIS A 342 13.36 0.98 3.80
CA HIS A 342 12.74 0.49 2.58
C HIS A 342 11.42 1.20 2.32
N ASN A 343 11.18 1.54 1.05
CA ASN A 343 9.91 2.12 0.60
C ASN A 343 9.13 1.05 -0.17
N VAL A 344 7.89 0.86 0.20
CA VAL A 344 6.99 -0.16 -0.35
C VAL A 344 5.66 0.47 -0.75
N VAL A 345 4.86 -0.28 -1.51
CA VAL A 345 3.46 0.08 -1.73
C VAL A 345 2.58 -0.75 -0.83
N VAL A 346 1.66 -0.12 -0.10
CA VAL A 346 0.56 -0.80 0.56
C VAL A 346 -0.67 -0.62 -0.33
N ASP A 347 -1.22 -1.73 -0.79
CA ASP A 347 -2.25 -1.75 -1.83
C ASP A 347 -3.39 -2.76 -1.58
N GLY A 348 -3.51 -3.24 -0.34
CA GLY A 348 -4.62 -4.05 0.11
C GLY A 348 -4.89 -3.87 1.60
N TYR A 349 -6.14 -4.13 2.04
CA TYR A 349 -6.57 -4.11 3.43
C TYR A 349 -7.68 -5.14 3.66
N ASN A 350 -7.73 -5.72 4.84
CA ASN A 350 -8.85 -6.57 5.25
C ASN A 350 -9.33 -6.28 6.68
N THR A 351 -10.51 -6.79 7.01
CA THR A 351 -11.17 -6.55 8.32
C THR A 351 -10.49 -7.23 9.51
N ASP A 352 -9.52 -8.12 9.26
CA ASP A 352 -8.62 -8.67 10.29
C ASP A 352 -7.39 -7.75 10.52
N ASN A 353 -7.39 -6.52 9.95
CA ASN A 353 -6.34 -5.51 10.04
C ASN A 353 -5.00 -5.89 9.37
N TYR A 354 -5.01 -6.81 8.41
CA TYR A 354 -3.84 -7.02 7.56
C TYR A 354 -3.86 -6.06 6.39
N TYR A 355 -2.66 -5.65 5.98
CA TYR A 355 -2.42 -4.84 4.81
C TYR A 355 -1.61 -5.63 3.79
N HIS A 356 -2.02 -5.60 2.52
CA HIS A 356 -1.21 -6.17 1.44
C HIS A 356 -0.08 -5.22 1.10
N VAL A 357 1.14 -5.76 1.01
CA VAL A 357 2.37 -5.00 0.78
C VAL A 357 3.07 -5.52 -0.47
N ASN A 358 3.38 -4.60 -1.40
CA ASN A 358 4.23 -4.84 -2.56
C ASN A 358 5.62 -4.25 -2.29
N PHE A 359 6.61 -5.11 -2.20
CA PHE A 359 7.98 -4.73 -1.81
C PHE A 359 8.83 -4.14 -2.93
N GLY A 360 8.36 -4.18 -4.17
CA GLY A 360 9.17 -3.74 -5.32
C GLY A 360 10.36 -4.65 -5.62
N TRP A 361 10.24 -5.96 -5.32
CA TRP A 361 11.25 -7.00 -5.54
C TRP A 361 10.76 -8.10 -6.47
N GLY A 362 10.07 -7.72 -7.54
CA GLY A 362 9.59 -8.65 -8.56
C GLY A 362 8.52 -9.63 -8.04
N GLY A 363 7.71 -9.23 -7.06
CA GLY A 363 6.69 -10.05 -6.42
C GLY A 363 7.21 -10.87 -5.23
N SER A 364 8.54 -10.96 -5.03
CA SER A 364 9.07 -11.65 -3.86
C SER A 364 8.58 -11.00 -2.58
N TYR A 365 8.10 -11.82 -1.65
CA TYR A 365 7.57 -11.43 -0.35
C TYR A 365 6.26 -10.62 -0.35
N ASN A 366 5.68 -10.29 -1.50
CA ASN A 366 4.39 -9.63 -1.52
C ASN A 366 3.36 -10.49 -0.77
N GLY A 367 2.49 -9.84 0.00
CA GLY A 367 1.52 -10.55 0.84
C GLY A 367 0.86 -9.66 1.88
N TRP A 368 0.15 -10.28 2.79
CA TRP A 368 -0.63 -9.65 3.85
C TRP A 368 0.16 -9.59 5.15
N TYR A 369 0.30 -8.39 5.72
CA TYR A 369 1.10 -8.10 6.91
C TYR A 369 0.26 -7.42 7.97
N LEU A 370 0.36 -7.89 9.21
CA LEU A 370 -0.24 -7.24 10.37
C LEU A 370 0.68 -6.09 10.80
N LEU A 371 0.37 -4.88 10.37
CA LEU A 371 1.12 -3.69 10.79
C LEU A 371 0.90 -3.43 12.29
N PRO A 372 1.83 -2.76 12.99
CA PRO A 372 1.81 -2.63 14.45
C PRO A 372 0.80 -1.60 14.98
N GLN A 373 -0.43 -1.60 14.46
CA GLN A 373 -1.48 -0.64 14.77
C GLN A 373 -1.84 -0.57 16.27
N GLU A 374 -1.83 -1.71 16.97
CA GLU A 374 -2.18 -1.80 18.40
C GLU A 374 -0.95 -1.68 19.31
N PHE A 375 0.25 -1.51 18.77
CA PHE A 375 1.49 -1.34 19.50
C PHE A 375 1.91 0.14 19.52
N PRO A 376 2.64 0.60 20.55
CA PRO A 376 3.13 1.97 20.60
C PRO A 376 3.97 2.31 19.37
N LEU A 377 3.59 3.35 18.64
CA LEU A 377 4.26 3.76 17.39
C LEU A 377 5.75 4.07 17.57
N GLN A 378 6.16 4.54 18.76
CA GLN A 378 7.57 4.81 19.11
C GLN A 378 8.49 3.61 18.94
N LEU A 379 7.95 2.40 18.89
CA LEU A 379 8.68 1.14 18.74
C LEU A 379 8.57 0.57 17.33
N THR A 380 7.87 1.27 16.42
CA THR A 380 7.71 0.83 15.05
C THR A 380 8.81 1.38 14.17
N VAL A 381 9.03 0.70 13.07
CA VAL A 381 9.97 1.11 12.03
C VAL A 381 9.30 1.93 10.92
N ILE A 382 8.17 2.58 11.22
CA ILE A 382 7.47 3.44 10.26
C ILE A 382 8.16 4.79 10.23
N GLU A 383 8.73 5.16 9.09
CA GLU A 383 9.28 6.49 8.85
C GLU A 383 8.18 7.48 8.47
N GLY A 384 7.25 7.03 7.64
CA GLY A 384 6.11 7.82 7.21
C GLY A 384 5.29 7.13 6.14
N VAL A 385 4.10 7.66 5.91
CA VAL A 385 3.12 7.13 4.97
C VAL A 385 2.59 8.26 4.09
N ILE A 386 2.73 8.12 2.78
CA ILE A 386 2.13 9.06 1.83
C ILE A 386 0.77 8.48 1.41
N VAL A 387 -0.28 9.19 1.75
CA VAL A 387 -1.68 8.86 1.50
C VAL A 387 -2.31 9.86 0.54
N ASN A 388 -3.56 9.60 0.12
CA ASN A 388 -4.29 10.45 -0.81
C ASN A 388 -3.55 10.67 -2.14
N ILE A 389 -2.69 9.74 -2.53
CA ILE A 389 -2.11 9.70 -3.87
C ILE A 389 -3.26 9.32 -4.79
N ALA A 390 -3.99 10.32 -5.24
CA ALA A 390 -5.10 10.17 -6.15
C ALA A 390 -4.77 10.90 -7.43
N TYR A 391 -5.10 10.29 -8.55
CA TYR A 391 -5.16 11.00 -9.80
C TYR A 391 -6.13 12.18 -9.60
N PRO A 392 -5.71 13.42 -9.87
CA PRO A 392 -6.67 14.51 -9.87
C PRO A 392 -7.79 14.08 -10.83
N PRO A 393 -9.07 14.20 -10.44
CA PRO A 393 -10.13 13.94 -11.39
C PRO A 393 -9.78 14.70 -12.66
N VAL A 394 -9.92 14.06 -13.82
CA VAL A 394 -9.74 14.75 -15.10
C VAL A 394 -10.75 15.89 -15.10
N TYR A 395 -10.32 17.04 -14.59
CA TYR A 395 -10.98 18.29 -14.90
C TYR A 395 -10.68 18.48 -16.40
N THR A 396 -11.52 17.90 -17.26
CA THR A 396 -11.71 18.56 -18.53
C THR A 396 -11.97 20.00 -18.12
N GLU A 397 -11.04 20.93 -18.44
CA GLU A 397 -11.25 22.36 -18.26
C GLU A 397 -12.51 22.73 -19.02
N VAL A 398 -13.64 22.54 -18.38
CA VAL A 398 -14.83 23.30 -18.73
C VAL A 398 -14.53 24.67 -18.16
N PHE A 399 -14.17 25.57 -19.03
CA PHE A 399 -13.97 26.99 -18.74
C PHE A 399 -14.87 27.41 -17.57
N ASN A 400 -14.23 27.79 -16.46
CA ASN A 400 -14.90 28.28 -15.26
C ASN A 400 -15.74 29.51 -15.57
N SER A 401 -17.01 29.30 -15.88
CA SER A 401 -18.02 30.29 -15.55
C SER A 401 -18.39 30.15 -14.07
N PRO A 402 -18.47 31.21 -13.28
CA PRO A 402 -18.56 31.17 -11.82
C PRO A 402 -19.92 30.71 -11.26
N THR A 403 -20.65 29.83 -11.95
CA THR A 403 -21.99 29.33 -11.55
C THR A 403 -22.14 27.84 -11.88
N ASN A 404 -21.25 26.94 -11.41
CA ASN A 404 -21.48 25.52 -11.56
C ASN A 404 -22.49 25.05 -10.52
N SER A 405 -23.62 24.50 -10.96
CA SER A 405 -24.66 23.93 -10.11
C SER A 405 -24.26 22.56 -9.50
N ILE A 406 -23.23 21.89 -10.03
CA ILE A 406 -22.70 20.62 -9.52
C ILE A 406 -21.23 20.85 -9.15
N ASN A 407 -20.92 20.79 -7.85
CA ASN A 407 -19.57 21.00 -7.34
C ASN A 407 -18.71 19.75 -7.37
N SER A 408 -19.29 18.57 -7.12
CA SER A 408 -18.59 17.29 -7.19
C SER A 408 -19.53 16.12 -7.37
N ILE A 409 -19.01 15.04 -7.99
CA ILE A 409 -19.65 13.74 -8.11
C ILE A 409 -18.68 12.71 -7.52
N LYS A 410 -19.15 11.91 -6.54
CA LYS A 410 -18.43 10.74 -6.05
C LYS A 410 -19.22 9.49 -6.36
N ILE A 411 -18.54 8.41 -6.76
CA ILE A 411 -19.13 7.11 -7.05
C ILE A 411 -18.42 6.06 -6.21
N TYR A 412 -19.19 5.30 -5.44
CA TYR A 412 -18.66 4.23 -4.62
C TYR A 412 -19.67 3.06 -4.48
N PRO A 413 -19.18 1.79 -4.38
CA PRO A 413 -17.81 1.39 -4.60
C PRO A 413 -17.38 1.64 -6.06
N ASN A 414 -16.09 1.86 -6.27
CA ASN A 414 -15.48 1.90 -7.59
C ASN A 414 -14.11 1.20 -7.48
N PRO A 415 -13.93 0.01 -8.09
CA PRO A 415 -14.85 -0.67 -9.00
C PRO A 415 -16.17 -1.15 -8.36
N ALA A 416 -17.22 -1.17 -9.18
CA ALA A 416 -18.57 -1.56 -8.80
C ALA A 416 -18.91 -2.97 -9.29
N LYS A 417 -19.74 -3.73 -8.55
CA LYS A 417 -20.20 -5.06 -8.93
C LYS A 417 -21.70 -5.14 -9.21
N ASP A 418 -22.48 -4.88 -8.19
CA ASP A 418 -23.97 -5.01 -8.26
C ASP A 418 -24.69 -3.69 -8.08
N PHE A 419 -24.08 -2.73 -7.43
CA PHE A 419 -24.67 -1.40 -7.19
C PHE A 419 -23.59 -0.32 -7.13
N ILE A 420 -24.01 0.92 -7.35
CA ILE A 420 -23.21 2.13 -7.09
C ILE A 420 -24.03 3.12 -6.27
N ASN A 421 -23.34 3.84 -5.40
CA ASN A 421 -23.81 5.05 -4.78
C ASN A 421 -23.20 6.24 -5.49
N ILE A 422 -24.01 7.18 -5.88
CA ILE A 422 -23.61 8.42 -6.53
C ILE A 422 -23.89 9.55 -5.56
N GLU A 423 -22.84 10.11 -4.99
CA GLU A 423 -22.95 11.29 -4.14
C GLU A 423 -22.77 12.54 -5.00
N LEU A 424 -23.79 13.39 -5.01
CA LEU A 424 -23.83 14.62 -5.77
C LEU A 424 -23.83 15.81 -4.82
N ASN A 425 -22.80 16.65 -4.90
CA ASN A 425 -22.75 17.93 -4.22
C ASN A 425 -23.26 19.02 -5.17
N ILE A 426 -24.45 19.53 -4.91
CA ILE A 426 -25.19 20.39 -5.84
C ILE A 426 -25.52 21.71 -5.17
N PHE A 427 -25.30 22.79 -5.92
CA PHE A 427 -25.71 24.14 -5.58
C PHE A 427 -26.76 24.63 -6.59
N ASP A 428 -27.92 25.03 -6.12
CA ASP A 428 -28.97 25.74 -6.87
C ASP A 428 -29.42 25.06 -8.18
N ALA A 429 -29.88 23.79 -8.07
CA ALA A 429 -30.50 23.08 -9.19
C ALA A 429 -31.88 22.56 -8.84
N GLU A 430 -32.88 22.76 -9.72
CA GLU A 430 -34.25 22.23 -9.57
C GLU A 430 -34.34 20.77 -10.06
N LYS A 431 -33.66 20.46 -11.12
CA LYS A 431 -33.64 19.13 -11.74
C LYS A 431 -32.22 18.71 -12.11
N ILE A 432 -31.93 17.45 -11.93
CA ILE A 432 -30.69 16.82 -12.40
C ILE A 432 -31.04 15.59 -13.22
N THR A 433 -30.39 15.43 -14.38
CA THR A 433 -30.43 14.22 -15.18
C THR A 433 -29.15 13.47 -14.93
N VAL A 434 -29.25 12.22 -14.47
CA VAL A 434 -28.10 11.32 -14.30
C VAL A 434 -28.18 10.24 -15.37
N SER A 435 -27.10 10.03 -16.10
CA SER A 435 -26.99 8.98 -17.11
C SER A 435 -25.68 8.23 -17.02
N ILE A 436 -25.73 6.93 -17.30
CA ILE A 436 -24.55 6.07 -17.48
C ILE A 436 -24.38 5.84 -18.97
N VAL A 437 -23.18 6.05 -19.48
CA VAL A 437 -22.82 5.81 -20.87
C VAL A 437 -21.60 4.89 -20.95
N ASP A 438 -21.52 4.07 -21.97
CA ASP A 438 -20.33 3.30 -22.26
C ASP A 438 -19.21 4.18 -22.89
N ILE A 439 -18.05 3.58 -23.10
CA ILE A 439 -16.89 4.27 -23.71
C ILE A 439 -17.13 4.73 -25.16
N PHE A 440 -18.15 4.21 -25.83
CA PHE A 440 -18.57 4.62 -27.18
C PHE A 440 -19.62 5.72 -27.16
N GLY A 441 -20.03 6.21 -25.98
CA GLY A 441 -21.04 7.25 -25.82
C GLY A 441 -22.48 6.76 -25.85
N LYS A 442 -22.73 5.43 -25.92
CA LYS A 442 -24.08 4.86 -25.88
C LYS A 442 -24.65 5.00 -24.47
N THR A 443 -25.80 5.64 -24.34
CA THR A 443 -26.51 5.75 -23.06
C THR A 443 -27.13 4.40 -22.69
N ILE A 444 -26.73 3.89 -21.52
CA ILE A 444 -27.18 2.63 -20.93
C ILE A 444 -28.29 2.87 -19.92
N TYR A 445 -28.18 3.97 -19.16
CA TYR A 445 -29.13 4.36 -18.14
C TYR A 445 -29.35 5.88 -18.17
N LYS A 446 -30.57 6.29 -17.93
CA LYS A 446 -30.91 7.71 -17.78
C LYS A 446 -32.07 7.88 -16.80
N ALA A 447 -31.89 8.72 -15.82
CA ALA A 447 -32.93 9.08 -14.85
C ALA A 447 -32.95 10.57 -14.57
N ASN A 448 -34.14 11.12 -14.40
CA ASN A 448 -34.35 12.49 -13.94
C ASN A 448 -34.63 12.48 -12.45
N GLN A 449 -33.95 13.33 -11.69
CA GLN A 449 -34.15 13.49 -10.25
C GLN A 449 -34.57 14.93 -9.93
N ASN A 450 -35.60 15.08 -9.13
CA ASN A 450 -35.97 16.38 -8.57
C ASN A 450 -35.07 16.68 -7.37
N MET A 451 -34.59 17.90 -7.27
CA MET A 451 -33.73 18.36 -6.18
C MET A 451 -34.51 19.26 -5.22
N ILE A 452 -34.11 19.18 -3.95
CA ILE A 452 -34.61 20.09 -2.92
C ILE A 452 -33.67 21.29 -2.86
N LYS A 453 -34.19 22.49 -2.89
CA LYS A 453 -33.43 23.74 -2.73
C LYS A 453 -32.67 23.71 -1.41
N GLU A 454 -31.39 24.02 -1.46
CA GLU A 454 -30.40 24.23 -0.41
C GLU A 454 -29.33 23.12 -0.29
N GLY A 455 -28.12 23.43 -0.73
CA GLY A 455 -26.77 22.99 -0.36
C GLY A 455 -26.56 21.63 0.35
N LYS A 456 -27.28 20.57 -0.03
CA LYS A 456 -27.12 19.25 0.59
C LYS A 456 -26.58 18.22 -0.40
N ASN A 457 -25.65 17.41 0.06
CA ASN A 457 -25.21 16.22 -0.68
C ASN A 457 -26.39 15.28 -0.88
N LYS A 458 -26.63 14.85 -2.12
CA LYS A 458 -27.63 13.83 -2.45
C LYS A 458 -26.95 12.55 -2.83
N ILE A 459 -27.35 11.45 -2.21
CA ILE A 459 -26.88 10.11 -2.55
C ILE A 459 -27.96 9.40 -3.35
N LEU A 460 -27.60 8.89 -4.53
CA LEU A 460 -28.45 8.05 -5.38
C LEU A 460 -27.83 6.67 -5.41
N SER A 461 -28.58 5.64 -4.99
CA SER A 461 -28.14 4.25 -5.10
C SER A 461 -28.76 3.62 -6.34
N LEU A 462 -27.92 3.07 -7.21
CA LEU A 462 -28.36 2.38 -8.43
C LEU A 462 -27.93 0.91 -8.37
N ASN A 463 -28.89 0.02 -8.60
CA ASN A 463 -28.60 -1.39 -8.78
C ASN A 463 -28.23 -1.64 -10.25
N LEU A 464 -26.98 -2.03 -10.51
CA LEU A 464 -26.43 -2.21 -11.85
C LEU A 464 -27.07 -3.39 -12.59
N ASN A 465 -27.61 -4.35 -11.88
CA ASN A 465 -28.32 -5.50 -12.46
C ASN A 465 -29.70 -5.13 -13.04
N SER A 466 -30.24 -3.95 -12.67
CA SER A 466 -31.55 -3.49 -13.13
C SER A 466 -31.48 -2.32 -14.12
N VAL A 467 -30.28 -1.82 -14.41
CA VAL A 467 -30.08 -0.57 -15.17
C VAL A 467 -30.33 -0.75 -16.67
N SER A 468 -30.08 -1.95 -17.22
CA SER A 468 -30.24 -2.22 -18.68
C SER A 468 -31.15 -3.43 -19.00
N GLY A 469 -31.77 -4.03 -17.97
CA GLY A 469 -32.49 -5.30 -18.13
C GLY A 469 -31.60 -6.54 -18.09
N ASP A 470 -30.29 -6.38 -18.33
CA ASP A 470 -29.24 -7.39 -18.23
C ASP A 470 -28.10 -6.83 -17.36
N LYS A 471 -27.30 -7.72 -16.75
CA LYS A 471 -26.12 -7.33 -15.99
C LYS A 471 -25.15 -6.60 -16.92
N LEU A 472 -24.66 -5.43 -16.49
CA LEU A 472 -23.62 -4.70 -17.22
C LEU A 472 -22.32 -5.50 -17.25
N SER A 473 -21.68 -5.54 -18.41
CA SER A 473 -20.40 -6.20 -18.59
C SER A 473 -19.30 -5.49 -17.81
N PRO A 474 -18.30 -6.23 -17.28
CA PRO A 474 -17.11 -5.60 -16.73
C PRO A 474 -16.47 -4.62 -17.69
N GLY A 475 -16.08 -3.46 -17.23
CA GLY A 475 -15.51 -2.41 -18.07
C GLY A 475 -15.62 -1.02 -17.51
N ILE A 476 -15.18 -0.06 -18.32
CA ILE A 476 -15.19 1.36 -18.00
C ILE A 476 -16.50 2.00 -18.45
N TYR A 477 -17.10 2.78 -17.57
CA TYR A 477 -18.32 3.54 -17.82
C TYR A 477 -18.15 4.98 -17.40
N LEU A 478 -18.94 5.87 -18.01
CA LEU A 478 -18.98 7.29 -17.65
C LEU A 478 -20.34 7.61 -17.05
N LEU A 479 -20.34 8.23 -15.89
CA LEU A 479 -21.51 8.85 -15.30
C LEU A 479 -21.59 10.31 -15.74
N LYS A 480 -22.68 10.70 -16.37
CA LYS A 480 -22.98 12.09 -16.72
C LYS A 480 -24.08 12.62 -15.82
N ALA A 481 -23.86 13.76 -15.21
CA ALA A 481 -24.87 14.50 -14.48
C ALA A 481 -25.10 15.85 -15.16
N GLU A 482 -26.33 16.12 -15.55
CA GLU A 482 -26.73 17.32 -16.31
C GLU A 482 -27.73 18.12 -15.51
N THR A 483 -27.48 19.43 -15.34
CA THR A 483 -28.37 20.36 -14.72
C THR A 483 -28.20 21.77 -15.27
N ASN A 484 -29.27 22.53 -15.44
CA ASN A 484 -29.25 23.94 -15.92
C ASN A 484 -28.40 24.12 -17.20
N GLY A 485 -28.47 23.12 -18.12
CA GLY A 485 -27.71 23.14 -19.39
C GLY A 485 -26.21 22.84 -19.25
N LYS A 486 -25.75 22.44 -18.08
CA LYS A 486 -24.35 22.05 -17.82
C LYS A 486 -24.24 20.56 -17.54
N THR A 487 -23.13 19.97 -17.98
CA THR A 487 -22.83 18.55 -17.83
C THR A 487 -21.54 18.40 -17.05
N THR A 488 -21.57 17.52 -16.03
CA THR A 488 -20.39 17.02 -15.32
C THR A 488 -20.29 15.53 -15.59
N VAL A 489 -19.09 15.03 -15.88
CA VAL A 489 -18.84 13.62 -16.21
C VAL A 489 -17.80 13.05 -15.26
N THR A 490 -17.99 11.81 -14.82
CA THR A 490 -17.03 11.08 -14.01
C THR A 490 -16.94 9.62 -14.47
N LYS A 491 -15.73 9.06 -14.46
CA LYS A 491 -15.44 7.67 -14.86
C LYS A 491 -15.65 6.73 -13.65
N PHE A 492 -16.15 5.52 -13.91
CA PHE A 492 -16.15 4.44 -12.93
C PHE A 492 -15.99 3.09 -13.63
N ASN A 493 -15.55 2.09 -12.87
CA ASN A 493 -15.29 0.74 -13.35
C ASN A 493 -16.38 -0.22 -12.84
N ILE A 494 -16.78 -1.18 -13.65
CA ILE A 494 -17.63 -2.32 -13.27
C ILE A 494 -16.79 -3.60 -13.39
N GLN A 495 -16.92 -4.47 -12.37
CA GLN A 495 -16.30 -5.80 -12.30
C GLN A 495 -17.30 -6.92 -12.59
#